data_272f5e5f6f0cbdb69e5cd242746f899d
#
_entry.id   272f5e5f6f0cbdb69e5cd242746f899d
#
_cell.length_a   1.000
_cell.length_b   1.000
_cell.length_c   1.000
_cell.angle_alpha   90.00
_cell.angle_beta   90.00
_cell.angle_gamma   90.00
#
_symmetry.space_group_name_H-M   'P 1'
#
loop_
_entity.id
_entity.type
_entity.pdbx_description
1 polymer ?
#
loop_
_entity_poly.entity_id
_entity_poly.type
_entity_poly.pdbx_seq_one_letter_code
_entity_poly.pdbx_strand_id
1 'polypeptide(L)'
;MTEPPVASRSFARHCALVLLLIGTAVACKSSRENVGPTTSPSTTTTTSTTTSTTSTTTTTTTTTTPPATTTIEVVVEGGVVKVANASGVNGAAGKLTLELAALGFQTREPTNAAGPDESLDVSKIYVKPGSEAVARSVAALMGGPEILAMPTPAWIKGATAALGDATVLVVLGHDLAGTDLAAMPG
;
A
#
# COMPACT_ATOMS: atom_id res chain seq x y z
N MET A 1 -9.74 -20.37 57.22
CA MET A 1 -10.02 -19.72 55.94
C MET A 1 -9.14 -18.51 55.95
N THR A 2 -8.01 -18.57 55.27
CA THR A 2 -6.94 -17.57 55.39
C THR A 2 -6.60 -17.17 53.97
N GLU A 3 -6.90 -15.92 53.59
CA GLU A 3 -6.50 -15.32 52.32
C GLU A 3 -4.99 -15.04 52.29
N PRO A 4 -4.29 -15.27 51.18
CA PRO A 4 -2.92 -14.84 51.01
C PRO A 4 -2.85 -13.37 50.49
N PRO A 5 -1.82 -12.58 50.87
CA PRO A 5 -1.71 -11.18 50.51
C PRO A 5 -1.21 -10.98 49.09
N VAL A 6 -1.81 -9.99 48.41
CA VAL A 6 -1.44 -9.45 47.12
C VAL A 6 -0.11 -8.69 47.23
N ALA A 7 0.95 -9.21 46.59
CA ALA A 7 2.22 -8.53 46.48
C ALA A 7 2.21 -7.51 45.33
N SER A 8 2.08 -6.24 45.67
CA SER A 8 2.32 -5.09 44.82
C SER A 8 3.80 -5.00 44.48
N ARG A 9 4.16 -5.21 43.21
CA ARG A 9 5.52 -4.93 42.71
C ARG A 9 5.52 -3.60 41.96
N SER A 10 5.86 -2.59 42.71
CA SER A 10 6.28 -1.28 42.24
C SER A 10 7.59 -1.41 41.48
N PHE A 11 7.59 -1.19 40.13
CA PHE A 11 8.82 -1.04 39.37
C PHE A 11 9.16 0.43 39.22
N ALA A 12 10.19 0.80 39.97
CA ALA A 12 10.77 2.13 40.03
C ALA A 12 11.44 2.50 38.68
N ARG A 13 11.23 3.75 38.34
CA ARG A 13 11.84 4.56 37.31
C ARG A 13 13.36 4.53 37.35
N HIS A 14 14.00 4.24 36.22
CA HIS A 14 15.38 4.71 36.01
C HIS A 14 15.36 5.59 34.75
N CYS A 15 15.40 6.87 35.03
CA CYS A 15 15.77 7.94 34.10
C CYS A 15 17.29 7.88 33.92
N ALA A 16 17.79 7.58 32.74
CA ALA A 16 19.17 7.83 32.39
C ALA A 16 19.21 8.75 31.17
N LEU A 17 19.46 9.99 31.47
CA LEU A 17 19.75 11.10 30.57
C LEU A 17 21.18 10.89 30.03
N VAL A 18 21.36 10.65 28.74
CA VAL A 18 22.67 10.79 28.09
C VAL A 18 22.51 11.76 26.92
N LEU A 19 22.97 12.98 27.20
CA LEU A 19 23.24 14.03 26.24
C LEU A 19 24.60 13.73 25.60
N LEU A 20 24.67 13.51 24.30
CA LEU A 20 25.92 13.61 23.57
C LEU A 20 25.70 14.44 22.30
N LEU A 21 26.14 15.68 22.39
CA LEU A 21 26.33 16.64 21.29
C LEU A 21 27.62 16.26 20.55
N ILE A 22 27.52 15.92 19.27
CA ILE A 22 28.66 16.07 18.37
C ILE A 22 28.11 16.65 17.06
N GLY A 23 28.41 17.92 16.86
CA GLY A 23 28.24 18.61 15.59
C GLY A 23 29.40 18.28 14.65
N THR A 24 29.09 18.07 13.39
CA THR A 24 30.07 18.31 12.31
C THR A 24 29.33 18.89 11.11
N ALA A 25 29.64 20.14 10.83
CA ALA A 25 29.35 20.83 9.60
C ALA A 25 30.30 20.33 8.51
N VAL A 26 29.81 19.98 7.33
CA VAL A 26 30.60 19.89 6.09
C VAL A 26 29.81 20.53 4.96
N ALA A 27 30.23 21.68 4.68
CA ALA A 27 30.57 22.47 3.50
C ALA A 27 29.94 22.06 2.15
N CYS A 28 29.28 23.05 1.58
CA CYS A 28 28.96 23.25 0.18
C CYS A 28 30.15 23.01 -0.75
N LYS A 29 29.93 22.37 -1.88
CA LYS A 29 30.73 22.61 -3.06
C LYS A 29 29.82 22.64 -4.29
N SER A 30 29.64 23.89 -4.72
CA SER A 30 29.17 24.33 -6.01
C SER A 30 30.21 24.02 -7.10
N SER A 31 29.78 23.80 -8.29
CA SER A 31 30.42 23.95 -9.61
C SER A 31 30.09 22.75 -10.50
N ARG A 32 29.66 22.88 -11.73
CA ARG A 32 29.99 23.82 -12.80
C ARG A 32 28.91 23.75 -13.88
N GLU A 33 28.59 24.88 -14.38
CA GLU A 33 28.03 25.08 -15.72
C GLU A 33 28.94 24.40 -16.76
N ASN A 34 28.34 23.73 -17.72
CA ASN A 34 28.98 23.42 -18.98
C ASN A 34 28.05 23.90 -20.12
N VAL A 35 28.38 25.06 -20.61
CA VAL A 35 27.82 25.70 -21.82
C VAL A 35 28.60 25.16 -23.00
N GLY A 36 27.91 24.67 -24.01
CA GLY A 36 28.54 24.46 -25.33
C GLY A 36 27.70 23.60 -26.26
N PRO A 37 27.86 23.77 -27.54
CA PRO A 37 27.42 24.88 -28.38
C PRO A 37 26.27 24.50 -29.32
N THR A 38 25.55 25.52 -29.70
CA THR A 38 24.60 25.62 -30.80
C THR A 38 25.12 25.00 -32.11
N THR A 39 24.36 24.05 -32.69
CA THR A 39 24.45 23.75 -34.11
C THR A 39 23.08 23.91 -34.75
N SER A 40 23.09 24.79 -35.73
CA SER A 40 22.04 25.28 -36.60
C SER A 40 21.34 24.17 -37.40
N PRO A 41 20.03 24.27 -37.70
CA PRO A 41 19.32 23.27 -38.46
C PRO A 41 19.56 23.42 -39.97
N SER A 42 19.88 22.31 -40.60
CA SER A 42 19.83 22.18 -42.08
C SER A 42 18.39 21.97 -42.54
N THR A 43 17.89 22.92 -43.28
CA THR A 43 16.59 22.88 -43.94
C THR A 43 16.70 21.98 -45.19
N THR A 44 16.11 20.81 -45.19
CA THR A 44 15.92 20.00 -46.38
C THR A 44 14.47 20.13 -46.83
N THR A 45 14.25 20.87 -47.89
CA THR A 45 12.96 20.99 -48.56
C THR A 45 12.71 19.72 -49.38
N THR A 46 11.77 18.87 -48.91
CA THR A 46 11.29 17.76 -49.72
C THR A 46 9.93 18.10 -50.28
N THR A 47 9.87 18.22 -51.61
CA THR A 47 8.68 18.45 -52.41
C THR A 47 7.87 17.13 -52.39
N SER A 48 6.74 17.12 -51.73
CA SER A 48 5.82 15.97 -51.72
C SER A 48 4.74 16.19 -52.76
N THR A 49 4.69 15.32 -53.74
CA THR A 49 3.65 15.22 -54.76
C THR A 49 2.37 14.68 -54.14
N THR A 50 1.29 15.47 -54.20
CA THR A 50 -0.01 15.11 -53.67
C THR A 50 -0.75 14.17 -54.62
N THR A 51 -0.87 12.92 -54.24
CA THR A 51 -1.78 11.97 -54.92
C THR A 51 -3.08 11.95 -54.11
N SER A 52 -4.14 12.52 -54.66
CA SER A 52 -5.49 12.50 -54.05
C SER A 52 -6.08 11.09 -54.18
N THR A 53 -6.15 10.37 -53.11
CA THR A 53 -6.93 9.13 -52.99
C THR A 53 -8.26 9.47 -52.34
N THR A 54 -9.35 9.30 -53.07
CA THR A 54 -10.73 9.45 -52.57
C THR A 54 -11.02 8.30 -51.59
N SER A 55 -10.96 8.57 -50.30
CA SER A 55 -11.32 7.60 -49.26
C SER A 55 -12.83 7.66 -49.02
N THR A 56 -13.51 6.60 -49.34
CA THR A 56 -14.93 6.37 -48.95
C THR A 56 -14.98 6.14 -47.43
N THR A 57 -15.49 7.12 -46.69
CA THR A 57 -15.64 7.02 -45.24
C THR A 57 -16.84 6.13 -44.92
N THR A 58 -16.60 4.88 -44.57
CA THR A 58 -17.62 4.01 -43.96
C THR A 58 -17.74 4.39 -42.50
N THR A 59 -18.83 5.09 -42.13
CA THR A 59 -19.12 5.43 -40.75
C THR A 59 -19.57 4.19 -40.01
N THR A 60 -18.66 3.52 -39.32
CA THR A 60 -19.02 2.45 -38.38
C THR A 60 -19.53 3.09 -37.09
N THR A 61 -20.82 3.04 -36.86
CA THR A 61 -21.43 3.47 -35.60
C THR A 61 -21.08 2.45 -34.53
N THR A 62 -20.03 2.71 -33.74
CA THR A 62 -19.70 1.90 -32.57
C THR A 62 -20.73 2.24 -31.47
N THR A 63 -21.69 1.36 -31.26
CA THR A 63 -22.58 1.44 -30.09
C THR A 63 -21.74 1.15 -28.85
N THR A 64 -21.32 2.19 -28.14
CA THR A 64 -20.65 2.06 -26.84
C THR A 64 -21.70 1.61 -25.82
N THR A 65 -21.78 0.32 -25.54
CA THR A 65 -22.53 -0.20 -24.39
C THR A 65 -21.91 0.41 -23.14
N PRO A 66 -22.70 1.11 -22.27
CA PRO A 66 -22.15 1.64 -21.03
C PRO A 66 -21.57 0.48 -20.22
N PRO A 67 -20.43 0.68 -19.52
CA PRO A 67 -19.85 -0.37 -18.69
C PRO A 67 -20.89 -0.79 -17.66
N ALA A 68 -21.17 -2.08 -17.56
CA ALA A 68 -22.02 -2.65 -16.53
C ALA A 68 -21.42 -2.28 -15.18
N THR A 69 -22.13 -1.51 -14.37
CA THR A 69 -21.75 -1.24 -12.98
C THR A 69 -21.83 -2.57 -12.24
N THR A 70 -20.70 -3.25 -12.11
CA THR A 70 -20.62 -4.47 -11.32
C THR A 70 -20.71 -4.06 -9.85
N THR A 71 -21.87 -4.22 -9.25
CA THR A 71 -22.04 -4.11 -7.80
C THR A 71 -21.25 -5.26 -7.18
N ILE A 72 -20.10 -4.96 -6.59
CA ILE A 72 -19.28 -5.95 -5.88
C ILE A 72 -19.99 -6.24 -4.56
N GLU A 73 -20.43 -7.47 -4.38
CA GLU A 73 -20.94 -7.94 -3.09
C GLU A 73 -19.78 -8.02 -2.11
N VAL A 74 -19.79 -7.18 -1.07
CA VAL A 74 -18.75 -7.13 -0.04
C VAL A 74 -19.01 -8.22 0.98
N VAL A 75 -18.13 -9.22 1.04
CA VAL A 75 -18.14 -10.30 2.02
C VAL A 75 -17.26 -9.92 3.19
N VAL A 76 -17.85 -9.70 4.37
CA VAL A 76 -17.15 -9.28 5.59
C VAL A 76 -16.93 -10.43 6.59
N GLU A 77 -17.66 -11.53 6.42
CA GLU A 77 -17.60 -12.71 7.29
C GLU A 77 -16.74 -13.83 6.69
N GLY A 78 -16.25 -14.73 7.53
CA GLY A 78 -15.42 -15.87 7.13
C GLY A 78 -13.92 -15.58 7.06
N GLY A 79 -13.48 -14.43 7.56
CA GLY A 79 -12.06 -14.10 7.68
C GLY A 79 -11.79 -13.00 8.67
N VAL A 80 -10.58 -12.97 9.20
CA VAL A 80 -10.08 -11.95 10.12
C VAL A 80 -8.94 -11.22 9.44
N VAL A 81 -9.06 -9.90 9.34
CA VAL A 81 -8.12 -9.03 8.62
C VAL A 81 -7.10 -8.43 9.58
N LYS A 82 -5.84 -8.46 9.23
CA LYS A 82 -4.75 -7.74 9.89
C LYS A 82 -4.06 -6.84 8.87
N VAL A 83 -3.74 -5.62 9.26
CA VAL A 83 -3.04 -4.67 8.40
C VAL A 83 -1.61 -4.50 8.89
N ALA A 84 -0.65 -4.60 7.98
CA ALA A 84 0.77 -4.35 8.23
C ALA A 84 1.24 -3.16 7.39
N ASN A 85 1.97 -2.25 8.01
CA ASN A 85 2.52 -1.08 7.35
C ASN A 85 3.88 -1.40 6.73
N ALA A 86 4.00 -1.27 5.42
CA ALA A 86 5.23 -1.37 4.63
C ALA A 86 5.60 -0.05 3.93
N SER A 87 4.84 1.03 4.18
CA SER A 87 5.02 2.31 3.50
C SER A 87 5.92 3.30 4.26
N GLY A 88 6.24 3.02 5.52
CA GLY A 88 6.92 3.99 6.38
C GLY A 88 6.05 5.19 6.84
N VAL A 89 4.81 5.32 6.36
CA VAL A 89 3.88 6.37 6.79
C VAL A 89 3.29 6.02 8.14
N ASN A 90 3.58 6.85 9.15
CA ASN A 90 3.11 6.60 10.50
C ASN A 90 1.58 6.58 10.58
N GLY A 91 1.03 5.56 11.24
CA GLY A 91 -0.40 5.44 11.47
C GLY A 91 -1.22 4.91 10.28
N ALA A 92 -0.63 4.73 9.10
CA ALA A 92 -1.36 4.30 7.89
C ALA A 92 -2.09 2.97 8.08
N ALA A 93 -1.42 1.95 8.64
CA ALA A 93 -2.08 0.66 8.94
C ALA A 93 -3.19 0.79 9.98
N GLY A 94 -3.01 1.64 11.00
CA GLY A 94 -4.04 1.90 12.00
C GLY A 94 -5.28 2.52 11.41
N LYS A 95 -5.11 3.53 10.54
CA LYS A 95 -6.20 4.20 9.82
C LYS A 95 -6.99 3.20 8.98
N LEU A 96 -6.33 2.45 8.12
CA LEU A 96 -6.98 1.45 7.28
C LEU A 96 -7.69 0.37 8.11
N THR A 97 -7.10 -0.05 9.24
CA THR A 97 -7.74 -1.01 10.16
C THR A 97 -9.07 -0.49 10.68
N LEU A 98 -9.14 0.79 11.08
CA LEU A 98 -10.37 1.41 11.58
C LEU A 98 -11.42 1.56 10.47
N GLU A 99 -11.02 1.91 9.26
CA GLU A 99 -11.91 2.04 8.11
C GLU A 99 -12.53 0.70 7.71
N LEU A 100 -11.72 -0.38 7.68
CA LEU A 100 -12.21 -1.74 7.42
C LEU A 100 -13.15 -2.22 8.54
N ALA A 101 -12.83 -1.93 9.81
CA ALA A 101 -13.72 -2.25 10.92
C ALA A 101 -15.06 -1.51 10.85
N ALA A 102 -15.06 -0.25 10.40
CA ALA A 102 -16.29 0.54 10.18
C ALA A 102 -17.19 -0.05 9.09
N LEU A 103 -16.61 -0.77 8.11
CA LEU A 103 -17.35 -1.51 7.07
C LEU A 103 -17.83 -2.90 7.53
N GLY A 104 -17.52 -3.30 8.77
CA GLY A 104 -17.98 -4.57 9.35
C GLY A 104 -16.98 -5.73 9.26
N PHE A 105 -15.76 -5.52 8.73
CA PHE A 105 -14.74 -6.55 8.74
C PHE A 105 -14.25 -6.84 10.17
N GLN A 106 -14.01 -8.10 10.47
CA GLN A 106 -13.31 -8.47 11.70
C GLN A 106 -11.82 -8.13 11.55
N THR A 107 -11.34 -7.18 12.35
CA THR A 107 -9.95 -6.72 12.27
C THR A 107 -9.14 -7.07 13.50
N ARG A 108 -7.82 -7.07 13.38
CA ARG A 108 -6.85 -7.22 14.48
C ARG A 108 -5.96 -5.98 14.56
N GLU A 109 -5.33 -5.83 15.72
CA GLU A 109 -4.32 -4.80 15.98
C GLU A 109 -3.35 -4.68 14.81
N PRO A 110 -3.16 -3.47 14.24
CA PRO A 110 -2.23 -3.27 13.14
C PRO A 110 -0.78 -3.49 13.57
N THR A 111 0.09 -3.78 12.61
CA THR A 111 1.51 -4.02 12.86
C THR A 111 2.35 -3.37 11.76
N ASN A 112 3.66 -3.55 11.82
CA ASN A 112 4.54 -3.22 10.71
C ASN A 112 4.92 -4.48 9.94
N ALA A 113 5.12 -4.34 8.64
CA ALA A 113 5.72 -5.36 7.81
C ALA A 113 7.18 -5.61 8.20
N ALA A 114 7.74 -6.73 7.78
CA ALA A 114 9.11 -7.13 8.05
C ALA A 114 9.63 -8.05 6.94
N GLY A 115 10.95 -8.24 6.89
CA GLY A 115 11.59 -9.11 5.92
C GLY A 115 11.42 -8.62 4.48
N PRO A 116 11.05 -9.50 3.53
CA PRO A 116 10.93 -9.11 2.12
C PRO A 116 9.92 -7.98 1.86
N ASP A 117 8.91 -7.84 2.71
CA ASP A 117 7.85 -6.84 2.58
C ASP A 117 8.02 -5.65 3.54
N GLU A 118 9.19 -5.46 4.16
CA GLU A 118 9.42 -4.37 5.11
C GLU A 118 9.18 -2.98 4.50
N SER A 119 9.44 -2.83 3.19
CA SER A 119 9.18 -1.62 2.42
C SER A 119 8.65 -2.00 1.04
N LEU A 120 7.43 -1.57 0.72
CA LEU A 120 6.77 -1.87 -0.54
C LEU A 120 6.29 -0.58 -1.22
N ASP A 121 6.51 -0.49 -2.53
CA ASP A 121 5.92 0.55 -3.36
C ASP A 121 4.44 0.28 -3.61
N VAL A 122 4.05 -0.99 -3.78
CA VAL A 122 2.69 -1.43 -4.10
C VAL A 122 2.16 -2.35 -3.01
N SER A 123 0.93 -2.08 -2.57
CA SER A 123 0.22 -2.86 -1.56
C SER A 123 -0.07 -4.29 -2.04
N LYS A 124 -0.10 -5.24 -1.10
CA LYS A 124 -0.39 -6.66 -1.35
C LYS A 124 -1.35 -7.21 -0.31
N ILE A 125 -2.04 -8.28 -0.67
CA ILE A 125 -2.91 -9.01 0.25
C ILE A 125 -2.46 -10.47 0.28
N TYR A 126 -2.23 -10.99 1.48
CA TYR A 126 -1.98 -12.42 1.70
C TYR A 126 -3.19 -13.07 2.35
N VAL A 127 -3.54 -14.27 1.91
CA VAL A 127 -4.72 -14.99 2.39
C VAL A 127 -4.39 -16.42 2.75
N LYS A 128 -4.99 -16.89 3.85
CA LYS A 128 -5.04 -18.32 4.19
C LYS A 128 -6.21 -18.99 3.47
N PRO A 129 -6.12 -20.29 3.13
CA PRO A 129 -7.22 -21.02 2.53
C PRO A 129 -8.52 -20.89 3.34
N GLY A 130 -9.63 -20.65 2.64
CA GLY A 130 -10.96 -20.50 3.23
C GLY A 130 -11.42 -19.05 3.49
N SER A 131 -10.53 -18.05 3.31
CA SER A 131 -10.87 -16.63 3.51
C SER A 131 -10.72 -15.78 2.22
N GLU A 132 -10.70 -16.44 1.05
CA GLU A 132 -10.49 -15.79 -0.23
C GLU A 132 -11.62 -14.81 -0.59
N ALA A 133 -12.85 -15.05 -0.13
CA ALA A 133 -13.98 -14.16 -0.36
C ALA A 133 -13.77 -12.81 0.35
N VAL A 134 -13.32 -12.86 1.61
CA VAL A 134 -12.97 -11.67 2.39
C VAL A 134 -11.78 -10.94 1.76
N ALA A 135 -10.72 -11.67 1.36
CA ALA A 135 -9.56 -11.06 0.70
C ALA A 135 -9.93 -10.35 -0.60
N ARG A 136 -10.81 -10.93 -1.43
CA ARG A 136 -11.32 -10.28 -2.65
C ARG A 136 -12.14 -9.04 -2.36
N SER A 137 -12.97 -9.06 -1.31
CA SER A 137 -13.74 -7.89 -0.88
C SER A 137 -12.84 -6.75 -0.43
N VAL A 138 -11.81 -7.06 0.38
CA VAL A 138 -10.81 -6.07 0.80
C VAL A 138 -10.03 -5.54 -0.41
N ALA A 139 -9.59 -6.42 -1.31
CA ALA A 139 -8.89 -6.01 -2.53
C ALA A 139 -9.74 -5.07 -3.39
N ALA A 140 -11.02 -5.40 -3.60
CA ALA A 140 -11.92 -4.57 -4.39
C ALA A 140 -12.11 -3.16 -3.79
N LEU A 141 -12.21 -3.05 -2.46
CA LEU A 141 -12.30 -1.77 -1.75
C LEU A 141 -11.00 -0.96 -1.83
N MET A 142 -9.86 -1.62 -2.00
CA MET A 142 -8.53 -0.99 -2.05
C MET A 142 -8.03 -0.71 -3.47
N GLY A 143 -8.84 -0.94 -4.51
CA GLY A 143 -8.40 -0.72 -5.90
C GLY A 143 -7.67 -1.89 -6.56
N GLY A 144 -7.83 -3.09 -6.02
CA GLY A 144 -7.37 -4.34 -6.62
C GLY A 144 -5.91 -4.74 -6.35
N PRO A 145 -5.37 -4.58 -5.12
CA PRO A 145 -4.06 -5.14 -4.79
C PRO A 145 -3.98 -6.63 -5.10
N GLU A 146 -2.78 -7.10 -5.43
CA GLU A 146 -2.54 -8.52 -5.72
C GLU A 146 -2.85 -9.38 -4.49
N ILE A 147 -3.56 -10.49 -4.70
CA ILE A 147 -3.88 -11.47 -3.66
C ILE A 147 -2.96 -12.69 -3.81
N LEU A 148 -2.21 -12.99 -2.76
CA LEU A 148 -1.19 -14.03 -2.70
C LEU A 148 -1.48 -15.03 -1.58
N ALA A 149 -0.87 -16.21 -1.66
CA ALA A 149 -0.92 -17.17 -0.57
C ALA A 149 -0.13 -16.64 0.65
N MET A 150 -0.66 -16.88 1.86
CA MET A 150 -0.01 -16.46 3.12
C MET A 150 1.38 -17.10 3.25
N PRO A 151 2.46 -16.31 3.37
CA PRO A 151 3.79 -16.84 3.57
C PRO A 151 3.98 -17.45 4.96
N THR A 152 4.86 -18.43 5.05
CA THR A 152 5.25 -19.04 6.32
C THR A 152 6.78 -19.01 6.44
N PRO A 153 7.31 -18.20 7.37
CA PRO A 153 6.61 -17.33 8.32
C PRO A 153 5.96 -16.10 7.67
N ALA A 154 4.95 -15.52 8.32
CA ALA A 154 4.34 -14.26 7.86
C ALA A 154 5.35 -13.11 7.95
N TRP A 155 5.39 -12.25 6.91
CA TRP A 155 6.38 -11.16 6.80
C TRP A 155 5.94 -9.89 7.53
N ILE A 156 5.72 -10.04 8.84
CA ILE A 156 5.36 -8.97 9.76
C ILE A 156 6.23 -9.01 11.01
N LYS A 157 6.32 -7.92 11.75
CA LYS A 157 7.01 -7.90 13.05
C LYS A 157 6.37 -8.92 13.99
N GLY A 158 7.18 -9.84 14.53
CA GLY A 158 6.72 -10.98 15.31
C GLY A 158 6.29 -12.19 14.50
N ALA A 159 6.46 -12.16 13.18
CA ALA A 159 6.21 -13.26 12.25
C ALA A 159 4.82 -13.90 12.41
N THR A 160 4.70 -15.21 12.21
CA THR A 160 3.42 -15.93 12.27
C THR A 160 2.76 -15.86 13.66
N ALA A 161 3.52 -15.73 14.74
CA ALA A 161 2.97 -15.58 16.09
C ALA A 161 2.17 -14.27 16.24
N ALA A 162 2.67 -13.19 15.65
CA ALA A 162 1.98 -11.90 15.65
C ALA A 162 0.76 -11.83 14.71
N LEU A 163 0.64 -12.78 13.78
CA LEU A 163 -0.53 -12.90 12.92
C LEU A 163 -1.77 -13.31 13.74
N GLY A 164 -1.58 -14.14 14.79
CA GLY A 164 -2.68 -14.64 15.61
C GLY A 164 -3.67 -15.47 14.79
N ASP A 165 -4.95 -15.18 14.96
CA ASP A 165 -6.06 -15.81 14.24
C ASP A 165 -6.37 -15.12 12.89
N ALA A 166 -5.62 -14.09 12.51
CA ALA A 166 -5.83 -13.43 11.23
C ALA A 166 -5.61 -14.41 10.05
N THR A 167 -6.54 -14.34 9.11
CA THR A 167 -6.55 -15.17 7.90
C THR A 167 -6.29 -14.38 6.63
N VAL A 168 -6.48 -13.06 6.70
CA VAL A 168 -6.16 -12.09 5.65
C VAL A 168 -5.15 -11.09 6.21
N LEU A 169 -4.02 -10.92 5.53
CA LEU A 169 -3.00 -9.94 5.88
C LEU A 169 -2.87 -8.93 4.74
N VAL A 170 -3.23 -7.70 5.01
CA VAL A 170 -3.01 -6.56 4.10
C VAL A 170 -1.65 -5.97 4.41
N VAL A 171 -0.74 -5.93 3.45
CA VAL A 171 0.54 -5.24 3.54
C VAL A 171 0.44 -3.95 2.75
N LEU A 172 0.37 -2.84 3.47
CA LEU A 172 0.11 -1.52 2.92
C LEU A 172 1.40 -0.87 2.43
N GLY A 173 1.52 -0.70 1.12
CA GLY A 173 2.64 -0.05 0.44
C GLY A 173 2.49 1.47 0.35
N HIS A 174 3.45 2.11 -0.33
CA HIS A 174 3.44 3.57 -0.54
C HIS A 174 2.28 4.06 -1.40
N ASP A 175 1.79 3.23 -2.32
CA ASP A 175 0.71 3.54 -3.27
C ASP A 175 -0.61 3.94 -2.60
N LEU A 176 -0.96 3.28 -1.50
CA LEU A 176 -2.24 3.47 -0.81
C LEU A 176 -2.08 4.06 0.60
N ALA A 177 -0.85 4.20 1.10
CA ALA A 177 -0.62 4.72 2.44
C ALA A 177 -1.08 6.16 2.60
N GLY A 178 -1.93 6.40 3.61
CA GLY A 178 -2.50 7.72 3.89
C GLY A 178 -3.73 8.08 3.07
N THR A 179 -4.09 7.30 2.05
CA THR A 179 -5.34 7.45 1.29
C THR A 179 -6.52 6.92 2.12
N ASP A 180 -7.64 7.62 2.09
CA ASP A 180 -8.89 7.12 2.69
C ASP A 180 -9.43 5.98 1.84
N LEU A 181 -9.97 4.93 2.48
CA LEU A 181 -10.50 3.77 1.75
C LEU A 181 -11.60 4.17 0.74
N ALA A 182 -12.41 5.17 1.07
CA ALA A 182 -13.44 5.71 0.18
C ALA A 182 -12.87 6.46 -1.05
N ALA A 183 -11.60 6.84 -1.04
CA ALA A 183 -10.91 7.52 -2.12
C ALA A 183 -9.97 6.60 -2.91
N MET A 184 -9.86 5.33 -2.51
CA MET A 184 -9.09 4.34 -3.25
C MET A 184 -9.81 4.00 -4.57
N PRO A 185 -9.07 3.75 -5.65
CA PRO A 185 -9.67 3.38 -6.93
C PRO A 185 -10.28 1.97 -6.81
N GLY A 186 -11.60 1.87 -6.63
CA GLY A 186 -12.34 0.61 -6.57
C GLY A 186 -12.86 0.19 -7.94
#